data_c7503651fbd9b5a32a2ddbd45aef77a3
#
_entry.id   c7503651fbd9b5a32a2ddbd45aef77a3
#
_cell.length_a   1.000
_cell.length_b   1.000
_cell.length_c   1.000
_cell.angle_alpha   90.00
_cell.angle_beta   90.00
_cell.angle_gamma   90.00
#
_symmetry.space_group_name_H-M   'P 1'
#
loop_
_entity.id
_entity.type
_entity.pdbx_description
1 polymer ?
#
loop_
_entity_poly.entity_id
_entity_poly.type
_entity_poly.pdbx_seq_one_letter_code
_entity_poly.pdbx_strand_id
1 'polypeptide(L)'
;ATLDLTGLPIKDAETDTGHVQKLPGSYALTGTENGVGLFDLSQIVGKDNIGNITAVKGGTYDKKTGIARYSAAVEKPSYTYATGSNAVSLTVEFTLDMSKLPKSPFTDVTAGAWYYDAALYAYNKGLMVGTSDTAFGPDVSMTRAMLVAVLHRLAGSPSVNGKMPFTDVEADTWYTEAVLWAYQNGIVAGTSDTTFAPQSNITREQIVAIFSRYTAKFAPDKAKAAAELTAFADSASVSDWAVNDMKWAVAQKIISG
;
A
#
# COMPACT_ATOMS: atom_id res chain seq x y z
N ALA A 1 -4.00 -13.97 30.17
CA ALA A 1 -3.79 -13.18 31.36
C ALA A 1 -4.05 -11.71 31.01
N THR A 2 -5.13 -11.13 31.49
CA THR A 2 -5.39 -9.70 31.40
C THR A 2 -4.33 -8.97 32.22
N LEU A 3 -3.60 -8.05 31.61
CA LEU A 3 -2.66 -7.21 32.32
C LEU A 3 -3.48 -6.21 33.17
N ASP A 4 -3.45 -6.38 34.49
CA ASP A 4 -4.02 -5.42 35.42
C ASP A 4 -3.07 -4.21 35.51
N LEU A 5 -3.43 -3.12 34.84
CA LEU A 5 -2.67 -1.88 34.82
C LEU A 5 -2.91 -1.02 36.08
N THR A 6 -3.84 -1.43 36.98
CA THR A 6 -4.16 -0.68 38.20
C THR A 6 -3.06 -0.73 39.29
N GLY A 7 -2.08 -1.63 39.14
CA GLY A 7 -0.95 -1.81 40.05
C GLY A 7 0.41 -1.25 39.57
N LEU A 8 0.44 -0.58 38.42
CA LEU A 8 1.67 0.05 37.96
C LEU A 8 1.98 1.30 38.81
N PRO A 9 3.15 1.42 39.45
CA PRO A 9 3.52 2.64 40.14
C PRO A 9 3.73 3.75 39.14
N ILE A 10 2.70 4.53 38.86
CA ILE A 10 2.82 5.82 38.18
C ILE A 10 3.42 6.74 39.22
N LYS A 11 4.73 6.85 39.26
CA LYS A 11 5.40 7.88 40.05
C LYS A 11 5.20 9.22 39.38
N ASP A 12 4.82 10.20 40.19
CA ASP A 12 4.48 11.56 39.89
C ASP A 12 5.23 12.17 38.70
N ALA A 13 4.44 12.74 37.78
CA ALA A 13 4.90 13.42 36.60
C ALA A 13 5.62 14.74 36.93
N GLU A 14 6.86 14.67 37.17
CA GLU A 14 7.80 15.80 36.99
C GLU A 14 8.80 15.40 35.91
N THR A 15 8.67 16.02 34.73
CA THR A 15 9.45 15.89 33.52
C THR A 15 8.98 14.80 32.54
N ASP A 16 8.55 15.25 31.38
CA ASP A 16 8.08 14.52 30.20
C ASP A 16 9.24 13.75 29.53
N THR A 17 9.64 12.65 30.12
CA THR A 17 10.42 11.61 29.46
C THR A 17 9.54 10.39 29.39
N GLY A 18 8.88 10.20 28.22
CA GLY A 18 7.88 9.17 27.98
C GLY A 18 8.17 7.85 28.69
N HIS A 19 7.27 7.44 29.54
CA HIS A 19 7.38 6.17 30.23
C HIS A 19 7.26 5.04 29.21
N VAL A 20 8.32 4.25 29.04
CA VAL A 20 8.35 3.09 28.15
C VAL A 20 8.31 1.83 29.02
N GLN A 21 7.26 1.03 28.81
CA GLN A 21 7.17 -0.31 29.39
C GLN A 21 7.43 -1.35 28.31
N LYS A 22 8.23 -2.36 28.64
CA LYS A 22 8.44 -3.53 27.77
C LYS A 22 7.66 -4.70 28.31
N LEU A 23 6.82 -5.29 27.45
CA LEU A 23 6.13 -6.52 27.80
C LEU A 23 7.06 -7.73 27.60
N PRO A 24 7.06 -8.69 28.52
CA PRO A 24 7.88 -9.89 28.41
C PRO A 24 7.32 -10.84 27.34
N GLY A 25 8.23 -11.62 26.71
CA GLY A 25 7.86 -12.66 25.76
C GLY A 25 7.51 -12.14 24.36
N SER A 26 7.01 -13.05 23.54
CA SER A 26 6.57 -12.77 22.19
C SER A 26 5.10 -13.17 22.03
N TYR A 27 4.32 -12.32 21.41
CA TYR A 27 2.91 -12.56 21.16
C TYR A 27 2.71 -13.13 19.75
N ALA A 28 1.88 -14.16 19.63
CA ALA A 28 1.52 -14.71 18.35
C ALA A 28 0.59 -13.75 17.59
N LEU A 29 0.76 -13.66 16.27
CA LEU A 29 -0.18 -12.97 15.41
C LEU A 29 -1.58 -13.61 15.53
N THR A 30 -2.62 -12.78 15.54
CA THR A 30 -4.02 -13.23 15.52
C THR A 30 -4.49 -13.63 14.14
N GLY A 31 -3.76 -13.23 13.09
CA GLY A 31 -4.02 -13.56 11.70
C GLY A 31 -3.01 -12.91 10.77
N THR A 32 -3.23 -13.09 9.49
CA THR A 32 -2.47 -12.43 8.42
C THR A 32 -3.43 -11.93 7.35
N GLU A 33 -3.15 -10.76 6.79
CA GLU A 33 -3.92 -10.17 5.70
C GLU A 33 -2.96 -9.53 4.69
N ASN A 34 -2.96 -10.02 3.44
CA ASN A 34 -2.18 -9.46 2.35
C ASN A 34 -0.67 -9.28 2.66
N GLY A 35 -0.06 -10.21 3.39
CA GLY A 35 1.36 -10.17 3.76
C GLY A 35 1.68 -9.42 5.05
N VAL A 36 0.68 -8.80 5.68
CA VAL A 36 0.80 -8.09 6.96
C VAL A 36 0.31 -8.98 8.09
N GLY A 37 0.96 -8.91 9.25
CA GLY A 37 0.52 -9.55 10.48
C GLY A 37 -0.61 -8.75 11.14
N LEU A 38 -1.68 -9.44 11.52
CA LEU A 38 -2.74 -8.88 12.34
C LEU A 38 -2.48 -9.22 13.80
N PHE A 39 -2.61 -8.23 14.67
CA PHE A 39 -2.54 -8.45 16.11
C PHE A 39 -3.66 -7.69 16.81
N ASP A 40 -4.46 -8.43 17.59
CA ASP A 40 -5.54 -7.86 18.39
C ASP A 40 -4.97 -7.32 19.70
N LEU A 41 -4.81 -6.00 19.78
CA LEU A 41 -4.31 -5.32 20.99
C LEU A 41 -5.25 -5.46 22.19
N SER A 42 -6.50 -5.84 21.99
CA SER A 42 -7.41 -6.14 23.12
C SER A 42 -6.92 -7.29 24.00
N GLN A 43 -6.05 -8.16 23.46
CA GLN A 43 -5.40 -9.22 24.23
C GLN A 43 -4.46 -8.69 25.30
N ILE A 44 -3.95 -7.47 25.12
CA ILE A 44 -3.05 -6.81 26.06
C ILE A 44 -3.87 -5.86 26.97
N VAL A 45 -4.65 -4.97 26.36
CA VAL A 45 -5.32 -3.88 27.12
C VAL A 45 -6.75 -4.22 27.58
N GLY A 46 -7.33 -5.30 27.09
CA GLY A 46 -8.75 -5.61 27.29
C GLY A 46 -9.66 -4.87 26.27
N LYS A 47 -10.81 -5.46 25.96
CA LYS A 47 -11.75 -4.96 24.95
C LYS A 47 -12.27 -3.56 25.25
N ASP A 48 -12.55 -3.26 26.50
CA ASP A 48 -13.11 -1.98 26.92
C ASP A 48 -12.07 -0.84 26.84
N ASN A 49 -10.81 -1.16 26.70
CA ASN A 49 -9.70 -0.21 26.75
C ASN A 49 -9.04 0.05 25.38
N ILE A 50 -9.50 -0.57 24.29
CA ILE A 50 -8.92 -0.35 22.94
C ILE A 50 -9.03 1.11 22.49
N GLY A 51 -10.04 1.83 22.94
CA GLY A 51 -10.25 3.26 22.67
C GLY A 51 -9.17 4.16 23.29
N ASN A 52 -8.49 3.70 24.36
CA ASN A 52 -7.43 4.42 25.06
C ASN A 52 -6.07 4.34 24.35
N ILE A 53 -5.95 3.52 23.27
CA ILE A 53 -4.77 3.48 22.43
C ILE A 53 -4.79 4.70 21.51
N THR A 54 -3.84 5.62 21.72
CA THR A 54 -3.76 6.89 20.99
C THR A 54 -2.89 6.82 19.74
N ALA A 55 -1.87 5.96 19.76
CA ALA A 55 -0.97 5.73 18.64
C ALA A 55 -0.44 4.30 18.62
N VAL A 56 -0.08 3.82 17.44
CA VAL A 56 0.64 2.55 17.23
C VAL A 56 1.86 2.87 16.38
N LYS A 57 3.05 2.42 16.82
CA LYS A 57 4.30 2.58 16.10
C LYS A 57 4.63 1.30 15.33
N GLY A 58 5.06 1.46 14.09
CA GLY A 58 5.45 0.35 13.22
C GLY A 58 4.30 -0.34 12.50
N GLY A 59 3.08 0.22 12.59
CA GLY A 59 1.90 -0.34 11.95
C GLY A 59 0.75 0.64 11.87
N THR A 60 -0.40 0.15 11.44
CA THR A 60 -1.68 0.87 11.44
C THR A 60 -2.62 0.27 12.47
N TYR A 61 -3.57 1.05 12.98
CA TYR A 61 -4.47 0.64 14.04
C TYR A 61 -5.93 1.02 13.73
N ASP A 62 -6.80 0.05 13.87
CA ASP A 62 -8.24 0.25 13.79
C ASP A 62 -8.82 0.33 15.21
N LYS A 63 -9.20 1.52 15.63
CA LYS A 63 -9.77 1.79 16.96
C LYS A 63 -11.12 1.12 17.20
N LYS A 64 -11.85 0.74 16.16
CA LYS A 64 -13.16 0.10 16.30
C LYS A 64 -13.04 -1.38 16.63
N THR A 65 -12.04 -2.03 16.03
CA THR A 65 -11.84 -3.48 16.16
C THR A 65 -10.74 -3.83 17.17
N GLY A 66 -9.85 -2.90 17.51
CA GLY A 66 -8.66 -3.18 18.33
C GLY A 66 -7.54 -3.86 17.55
N ILE A 67 -7.69 -4.01 16.24
CA ILE A 67 -6.71 -4.71 15.39
C ILE A 67 -5.62 -3.74 14.93
N ALA A 68 -4.39 -4.09 15.24
CA ALA A 68 -3.20 -3.47 14.67
C ALA A 68 -2.65 -4.34 13.52
N ARG A 69 -2.14 -3.68 12.48
CA ARG A 69 -1.52 -4.31 11.31
C ARG A 69 -0.04 -3.96 11.29
N TYR A 70 0.80 -4.98 11.32
CA TYR A 70 2.25 -4.85 11.37
C TYR A 70 2.89 -5.52 10.16
N SER A 71 3.85 -4.83 9.54
CA SER A 71 4.68 -5.41 8.50
C SER A 71 5.70 -6.39 9.10
N ALA A 72 6.23 -7.30 8.27
CA ALA A 72 7.30 -8.21 8.67
C ALA A 72 8.60 -7.48 9.10
N ALA A 73 8.72 -6.22 8.75
CA ALA A 73 9.87 -5.36 9.02
C ALA A 73 9.85 -4.72 10.41
N VAL A 74 8.77 -4.83 11.13
CA VAL A 74 8.65 -4.20 12.46
C VAL A 74 9.49 -4.96 13.48
N GLU A 75 10.60 -4.35 13.90
CA GLU A 75 11.48 -4.92 14.92
C GLU A 75 10.93 -4.71 16.34
N LYS A 76 10.33 -3.55 16.60
CA LYS A 76 9.85 -3.15 17.94
C LYS A 76 8.48 -2.48 17.82
N PRO A 77 7.41 -3.28 17.66
CA PRO A 77 6.05 -2.74 17.69
C PRO A 77 5.78 -2.13 19.07
N SER A 78 5.11 -0.99 19.07
CA SER A 78 4.67 -0.37 20.32
C SER A 78 3.33 0.34 20.13
N TYR A 79 2.64 0.58 21.23
CA TYR A 79 1.47 1.44 21.26
C TYR A 79 1.58 2.46 22.39
N THR A 80 0.93 3.59 22.21
CA THR A 80 0.78 4.61 23.26
C THR A 80 -0.61 4.49 23.84
N TYR A 81 -0.68 4.39 25.15
CA TYR A 81 -1.91 4.24 25.93
C TYR A 81 -2.10 5.45 26.85
N ALA A 82 -3.28 6.03 26.87
CA ALA A 82 -3.61 7.15 27.74
C ALA A 82 -5.07 7.05 28.22
N THR A 83 -5.31 7.35 29.49
CA THR A 83 -6.65 7.39 30.10
C THR A 83 -6.96 8.81 30.60
N GLY A 84 -8.11 9.36 30.17
CA GLY A 84 -8.58 10.68 30.59
C GLY A 84 -7.91 11.86 29.92
N SER A 85 -8.41 13.07 30.17
CA SER A 85 -8.00 14.31 29.50
C SER A 85 -6.68 14.90 29.98
N ASN A 86 -6.16 14.44 31.14
CA ASN A 86 -4.88 14.90 31.72
C ASN A 86 -3.94 13.71 31.98
N ALA A 87 -4.12 12.62 31.26
CA ALA A 87 -3.39 11.40 31.52
C ALA A 87 -1.96 11.44 30.99
N VAL A 88 -1.04 10.92 31.80
CA VAL A 88 0.30 10.58 31.33
C VAL A 88 0.20 9.49 30.28
N SER A 89 0.79 9.69 29.12
CA SER A 89 0.84 8.67 28.07
C SER A 89 1.91 7.63 28.41
N LEU A 90 1.53 6.35 28.33
CA LEU A 90 2.43 5.22 28.49
C LEU A 90 2.74 4.61 27.11
N THR A 91 4.00 4.51 26.74
CA THR A 91 4.42 3.75 25.57
C THR A 91 4.71 2.31 25.99
N VAL A 92 4.05 1.34 25.35
CA VAL A 92 4.22 -0.08 25.61
C VAL A 92 4.89 -0.73 24.42
N GLU A 93 6.11 -1.23 24.60
CA GLU A 93 6.84 -2.03 23.60
C GLU A 93 6.57 -3.51 23.82
N PHE A 94 6.38 -4.25 22.74
CA PHE A 94 6.18 -5.69 22.78
C PHE A 94 6.84 -6.37 21.58
N THR A 95 6.94 -7.69 21.60
CA THR A 95 7.49 -8.48 20.50
C THR A 95 6.39 -9.32 19.87
N LEU A 96 6.35 -9.37 18.54
CA LEU A 96 5.46 -10.25 17.79
C LEU A 96 6.24 -11.41 17.17
N ASP A 97 5.64 -12.59 17.20
CA ASP A 97 6.14 -13.73 16.43
C ASP A 97 5.70 -13.60 14.97
N MET A 98 6.61 -13.11 14.15
CA MET A 98 6.41 -12.90 12.72
C MET A 98 6.72 -14.15 11.88
N SER A 99 7.04 -15.29 12.50
CA SER A 99 7.46 -16.50 11.79
C SER A 99 6.39 -17.06 10.84
N LYS A 100 5.13 -16.73 11.09
CA LYS A 100 3.98 -17.13 10.26
C LYS A 100 3.67 -16.20 9.09
N LEU A 101 4.37 -15.05 9.00
CA LEU A 101 4.19 -14.19 7.83
C LEU A 101 4.80 -14.83 6.58
N PRO A 102 4.14 -14.69 5.43
CA PRO A 102 4.73 -15.12 4.17
C PRO A 102 6.05 -14.37 3.95
N LYS A 103 7.11 -15.12 3.73
CA LYS A 103 8.40 -14.53 3.34
C LYS A 103 8.34 -14.09 1.89
N SER A 104 9.04 -13.01 1.57
CA SER A 104 9.24 -12.61 0.18
C SER A 104 9.95 -13.75 -0.58
N PRO A 105 9.46 -14.18 -1.75
CA PRO A 105 10.21 -15.08 -2.62
C PRO A 105 11.40 -14.35 -3.28
N PHE A 106 11.42 -13.01 -3.21
CA PHE A 106 12.40 -12.17 -3.89
C PHE A 106 13.55 -11.81 -2.96
N THR A 107 14.77 -11.95 -3.46
CA THR A 107 16.00 -11.66 -2.70
C THR A 107 16.30 -10.16 -2.62
N ASP A 108 15.73 -9.37 -3.52
CA ASP A 108 15.88 -7.92 -3.63
C ASP A 108 14.74 -7.12 -2.94
N VAL A 109 13.80 -7.81 -2.30
CA VAL A 109 12.74 -7.21 -1.47
C VAL A 109 13.10 -7.39 0.00
N THR A 110 13.83 -6.42 0.53
CA THR A 110 14.34 -6.47 1.90
C THR A 110 13.26 -6.08 2.90
N ALA A 111 13.13 -6.87 3.96
CA ALA A 111 12.25 -6.52 5.07
C ALA A 111 12.65 -5.13 5.65
N GLY A 112 11.66 -4.26 5.85
CA GLY A 112 11.89 -2.88 6.32
C GLY A 112 12.00 -1.84 5.22
N ALA A 113 12.15 -2.22 3.97
CA ALA A 113 12.06 -1.28 2.86
C ALA A 113 10.64 -0.68 2.81
N TRP A 114 10.53 0.60 2.48
CA TRP A 114 9.25 1.32 2.43
C TRP A 114 8.22 0.68 1.47
N TYR A 115 8.69 -0.05 0.46
CA TYR A 115 7.88 -0.74 -0.54
C TYR A 115 7.60 -2.21 -0.21
N TYR A 116 8.17 -2.76 0.88
CA TYR A 116 8.10 -4.19 1.20
C TYR A 116 6.68 -4.74 1.22
N ASP A 117 5.79 -4.11 1.96
CA ASP A 117 4.41 -4.55 2.10
C ASP A 117 3.63 -4.43 0.78
N ALA A 118 3.88 -3.35 0.02
CA ALA A 118 3.26 -3.14 -1.29
C ALA A 118 3.72 -4.18 -2.32
N ALA A 119 5.01 -4.54 -2.32
CA ALA A 119 5.55 -5.57 -3.20
C ALA A 119 4.95 -6.94 -2.88
N LEU A 120 4.91 -7.32 -1.60
CA LEU A 120 4.29 -8.59 -1.17
C LEU A 120 2.79 -8.63 -1.44
N TYR A 121 2.07 -7.53 -1.21
CA TYR A 121 0.66 -7.42 -1.57
C TYR A 121 0.44 -7.66 -3.06
N ALA A 122 1.19 -6.96 -3.91
CA ALA A 122 1.07 -7.08 -5.35
C ALA A 122 1.39 -8.50 -5.84
N TYR A 123 2.41 -9.12 -5.26
CA TYR A 123 2.77 -10.51 -5.56
C TYR A 123 1.69 -11.50 -5.09
N ASN A 124 1.27 -11.44 -3.83
CA ASN A 124 0.27 -12.36 -3.26
C ASN A 124 -1.10 -12.25 -3.94
N LYS A 125 -1.42 -11.08 -4.51
CA LYS A 125 -2.63 -10.88 -5.32
C LYS A 125 -2.44 -11.27 -6.79
N GLY A 126 -1.26 -11.74 -7.17
CA GLY A 126 -0.96 -12.08 -8.56
C GLY A 126 -0.92 -10.89 -9.51
N LEU A 127 -0.82 -9.65 -8.96
CA LEU A 127 -0.78 -8.43 -9.77
C LEU A 127 0.59 -8.21 -10.38
N MET A 128 1.66 -8.48 -9.60
CA MET A 128 3.04 -8.38 -10.04
C MET A 128 3.76 -9.70 -9.74
N VAL A 129 4.54 -10.19 -10.67
CA VAL A 129 5.22 -11.49 -10.58
C VAL A 129 6.75 -11.37 -10.43
N GLY A 130 7.26 -10.14 -10.37
CA GLY A 130 8.69 -9.88 -10.38
C GLY A 130 9.28 -9.79 -11.79
N THR A 131 10.57 -9.50 -11.85
CA THR A 131 11.37 -9.48 -13.09
C THR A 131 12.03 -10.82 -13.37
N SER A 132 12.10 -11.69 -12.34
CA SER A 132 12.48 -13.10 -12.42
C SER A 132 11.86 -13.88 -11.24
N ASP A 133 12.09 -15.18 -11.15
CA ASP A 133 11.59 -16.03 -10.05
C ASP A 133 12.11 -15.58 -8.67
N THR A 134 13.25 -14.90 -8.61
CA THR A 134 13.91 -14.49 -7.36
C THR A 134 14.16 -12.99 -7.24
N ALA A 135 13.76 -12.20 -8.24
CA ALA A 135 13.92 -10.74 -8.25
C ALA A 135 12.60 -10.05 -8.56
N PHE A 136 12.22 -9.10 -7.72
CA PHE A 136 11.07 -8.22 -7.93
C PHE A 136 11.41 -7.03 -8.83
N GLY A 137 12.61 -6.49 -8.68
CA GLY A 137 13.10 -5.33 -9.39
C GLY A 137 12.57 -4.00 -8.84
N PRO A 138 12.68 -3.71 -7.52
CA PRO A 138 12.08 -2.50 -6.94
C PRO A 138 12.66 -1.20 -7.51
N ASP A 139 13.91 -1.24 -7.99
CA ASP A 139 14.59 -0.09 -8.59
C ASP A 139 14.48 -0.04 -10.12
N VAL A 140 13.79 -1.01 -10.71
CA VAL A 140 13.57 -1.04 -12.17
C VAL A 140 12.44 -0.08 -12.54
N SER A 141 12.72 0.82 -13.49
CA SER A 141 11.68 1.71 -14.00
C SER A 141 10.55 0.92 -14.67
N MET A 142 9.32 1.23 -14.27
CA MET A 142 8.14 0.57 -14.84
C MET A 142 7.96 0.96 -16.31
N THR A 143 7.73 -0.03 -17.17
CA THR A 143 7.37 0.23 -18.57
C THR A 143 5.85 0.38 -18.73
N ARG A 144 5.43 0.93 -19.87
CA ARG A 144 4.01 1.06 -20.21
C ARG A 144 3.30 -0.30 -20.28
N ALA A 145 3.97 -1.31 -20.83
CA ALA A 145 3.44 -2.68 -20.86
C ALA A 145 3.28 -3.28 -19.47
N MET A 146 4.22 -3.04 -18.55
CA MET A 146 4.14 -3.52 -17.17
C MET A 146 2.90 -2.97 -16.45
N LEU A 147 2.65 -1.66 -16.56
CA LEU A 147 1.46 -1.06 -15.93
C LEU A 147 0.16 -1.68 -16.46
N VAL A 148 0.05 -1.82 -17.78
CA VAL A 148 -1.16 -2.35 -18.40
C VAL A 148 -1.39 -3.81 -18.04
N ALA A 149 -0.33 -4.61 -17.93
CA ALA A 149 -0.41 -5.99 -17.47
C ALA A 149 -0.89 -6.10 -16.01
N VAL A 150 -0.44 -5.19 -15.14
CA VAL A 150 -0.94 -5.11 -13.74
C VAL A 150 -2.45 -4.80 -13.74
N LEU A 151 -2.90 -3.84 -14.52
CA LEU A 151 -4.33 -3.50 -14.59
C LEU A 151 -5.18 -4.61 -15.20
N HIS A 152 -4.68 -5.31 -16.20
CA HIS A 152 -5.34 -6.47 -16.79
C HIS A 152 -5.54 -7.58 -15.75
N ARG A 153 -4.49 -7.90 -14.97
CA ARG A 153 -4.58 -8.86 -13.87
C ARG A 153 -5.52 -8.38 -12.76
N LEU A 154 -5.50 -7.09 -12.43
CA LEU A 154 -6.43 -6.50 -11.45
C LEU A 154 -7.89 -6.64 -11.89
N ALA A 155 -8.16 -6.60 -13.20
CA ALA A 155 -9.48 -6.84 -13.78
C ALA A 155 -9.84 -8.34 -13.90
N GLY A 156 -8.98 -9.26 -13.43
CA GLY A 156 -9.19 -10.71 -13.50
C GLY A 156 -8.72 -11.36 -14.80
N SER A 157 -7.84 -10.70 -15.55
CA SER A 157 -7.25 -11.18 -16.82
C SER A 157 -8.33 -11.62 -17.85
N PRO A 158 -9.31 -10.76 -18.17
CA PRO A 158 -10.35 -11.11 -19.12
C PRO A 158 -9.76 -11.36 -20.52
N SER A 159 -10.13 -12.44 -21.15
CA SER A 159 -9.72 -12.74 -22.53
C SER A 159 -10.31 -11.71 -23.49
N VAL A 160 -9.57 -11.38 -24.53
CA VAL A 160 -9.95 -10.43 -25.56
C VAL A 160 -9.76 -11.01 -26.95
N ASN A 161 -10.59 -10.55 -27.88
CA ASN A 161 -10.50 -10.92 -29.30
C ASN A 161 -10.45 -9.65 -30.14
N GLY A 162 -9.73 -9.69 -31.24
CA GLY A 162 -9.66 -8.57 -32.18
C GLY A 162 -8.26 -8.35 -32.72
N LYS A 163 -8.16 -7.37 -33.59
CA LYS A 163 -6.89 -7.01 -34.21
C LYS A 163 -6.15 -6.00 -33.34
N MET A 164 -4.87 -6.25 -33.08
CA MET A 164 -3.98 -5.30 -32.44
C MET A 164 -3.80 -4.07 -33.36
N PRO A 165 -4.11 -2.84 -32.87
CA PRO A 165 -3.95 -1.64 -33.69
C PRO A 165 -2.50 -1.17 -33.77
N PHE A 166 -1.65 -1.60 -32.82
CA PHE A 166 -0.28 -1.13 -32.68
C PHE A 166 0.70 -2.09 -33.34
N THR A 167 1.55 -1.56 -34.21
CA THR A 167 2.55 -2.33 -34.99
C THR A 167 3.78 -2.71 -34.18
N ASP A 168 4.02 -2.02 -33.08
CA ASP A 168 5.13 -2.24 -32.14
C ASP A 168 4.77 -3.14 -30.94
N VAL A 169 3.58 -3.72 -30.94
CA VAL A 169 3.15 -4.72 -29.96
C VAL A 169 3.26 -6.08 -30.63
N GLU A 170 4.30 -6.83 -30.27
CA GLU A 170 4.56 -8.17 -30.79
C GLU A 170 3.45 -9.14 -30.37
N ALA A 171 3.11 -10.08 -31.26
CA ALA A 171 2.16 -11.14 -30.94
C ALA A 171 2.72 -12.10 -29.90
N ASP A 172 1.83 -12.73 -29.13
CA ASP A 172 2.13 -13.81 -28.19
C ASP A 172 3.16 -13.47 -27.09
N THR A 173 3.33 -12.17 -26.78
CA THR A 173 4.14 -11.74 -25.63
C THR A 173 3.27 -11.68 -24.37
N TRP A 174 3.92 -11.56 -23.20
CA TRP A 174 3.25 -11.50 -21.90
C TRP A 174 2.34 -10.27 -21.71
N TYR A 175 2.47 -9.25 -22.56
CA TYR A 175 1.66 -8.01 -22.51
C TYR A 175 0.69 -7.85 -23.67
N THR A 176 0.74 -8.69 -24.70
CA THR A 176 -0.06 -8.52 -25.93
C THR A 176 -1.55 -8.44 -25.63
N GLU A 177 -2.06 -9.42 -24.90
CA GLU A 177 -3.47 -9.48 -24.54
C GLU A 177 -3.88 -8.32 -23.63
N ALA A 178 -3.02 -7.96 -22.66
CA ALA A 178 -3.25 -6.84 -21.76
C ALA A 178 -3.34 -5.49 -22.49
N VAL A 179 -2.46 -5.26 -23.48
CA VAL A 179 -2.49 -4.03 -24.29
C VAL A 179 -3.76 -3.96 -25.12
N LEU A 180 -4.14 -5.05 -25.80
CA LEU A 180 -5.37 -5.10 -26.57
C LEU A 180 -6.61 -4.85 -25.72
N TRP A 181 -6.68 -5.50 -24.54
CA TRP A 181 -7.75 -5.31 -23.58
C TRP A 181 -7.85 -3.85 -23.12
N ALA A 182 -6.74 -3.25 -22.72
CA ALA A 182 -6.73 -1.87 -22.22
C ALA A 182 -7.12 -0.87 -23.30
N TYR A 183 -6.69 -1.10 -24.55
CA TYR A 183 -7.11 -0.29 -25.70
C TYR A 183 -8.60 -0.40 -25.96
N GLN A 184 -9.15 -1.61 -26.03
CA GLN A 184 -10.59 -1.84 -26.30
C GLN A 184 -11.49 -1.28 -25.20
N ASN A 185 -10.98 -1.17 -23.96
CA ASN A 185 -11.70 -0.58 -22.84
C ASN A 185 -11.47 0.94 -22.70
N GLY A 186 -10.70 1.56 -23.59
CA GLY A 186 -10.42 3.00 -23.55
C GLY A 186 -9.52 3.42 -22.37
N ILE A 187 -8.82 2.46 -21.75
CA ILE A 187 -7.90 2.71 -20.64
C ILE A 187 -6.60 3.32 -21.15
N VAL A 188 -6.13 2.84 -22.31
CA VAL A 188 -4.94 3.36 -22.97
C VAL A 188 -5.25 3.78 -24.39
N ALA A 189 -4.50 4.76 -24.86
CA ALA A 189 -4.30 5.07 -26.27
C ALA A 189 -2.85 4.78 -26.63
N GLY A 190 -2.52 4.75 -27.89
CA GLY A 190 -1.15 4.71 -28.38
C GLY A 190 -0.37 5.99 -28.05
N THR A 191 0.93 5.96 -28.29
CA THR A 191 1.77 7.16 -28.39
C THR A 191 1.61 7.83 -29.75
N SER A 192 1.05 7.06 -30.71
CA SER A 192 0.53 7.51 -32.00
C SER A 192 -0.65 6.59 -32.40
N ASP A 193 -1.22 6.80 -33.57
CA ASP A 193 -2.32 5.95 -34.09
C ASP A 193 -1.91 4.48 -34.26
N THR A 194 -0.62 4.20 -34.45
CA THR A 194 -0.10 2.87 -34.75
C THR A 194 0.97 2.36 -33.80
N THR A 195 1.34 3.12 -32.76
CA THR A 195 2.39 2.74 -31.81
C THR A 195 1.89 2.85 -30.36
N PHE A 196 2.25 1.90 -29.53
CA PHE A 196 1.96 1.86 -28.10
C PHE A 196 3.18 2.19 -27.23
N ALA A 197 4.36 1.92 -27.72
CA ALA A 197 5.66 2.00 -27.03
C ALA A 197 5.73 1.12 -25.77
N PRO A 198 5.54 -0.21 -25.87
CA PRO A 198 5.40 -1.11 -24.73
C PRO A 198 6.60 -1.11 -23.79
N GLN A 199 7.82 -0.97 -24.33
CA GLN A 199 9.08 -1.02 -23.56
C GLN A 199 9.52 0.36 -23.05
N SER A 200 8.84 1.45 -23.42
CA SER A 200 9.18 2.78 -22.92
C SER A 200 8.83 2.91 -21.44
N ASN A 201 9.71 3.55 -20.66
CA ASN A 201 9.43 3.92 -19.29
C ASN A 201 8.19 4.80 -19.22
N ILE A 202 7.32 4.51 -18.27
CA ILE A 202 6.10 5.28 -18.07
C ILE A 202 6.35 6.46 -17.11
N THR A 203 5.83 7.63 -17.45
CA THR A 203 5.91 8.80 -16.55
C THR A 203 4.80 8.77 -15.50
N ARG A 204 4.98 9.52 -14.38
CA ARG A 204 3.94 9.66 -13.34
C ARG A 204 2.62 10.17 -13.91
N GLU A 205 2.65 11.15 -14.80
CA GLU A 205 1.46 11.68 -15.47
C GLU A 205 0.73 10.63 -16.29
N GLN A 206 1.46 9.80 -17.03
CA GLN A 206 0.90 8.72 -17.81
C GLN A 206 0.28 7.62 -16.92
N ILE A 207 0.94 7.28 -15.80
CA ILE A 207 0.40 6.32 -14.81
C ILE A 207 -0.94 6.82 -14.30
N VAL A 208 -1.00 8.08 -13.91
CA VAL A 208 -2.20 8.69 -13.34
C VAL A 208 -3.35 8.76 -14.34
N ALA A 209 -3.05 9.15 -15.58
CA ALA A 209 -4.06 9.19 -16.64
C ALA A 209 -4.64 7.80 -16.95
N ILE A 210 -3.80 6.78 -16.93
CA ILE A 210 -4.23 5.39 -17.14
C ILE A 210 -5.08 4.91 -15.95
N PHE A 211 -4.67 5.20 -14.70
CA PHE A 211 -5.44 4.87 -13.51
C PHE A 211 -6.79 5.59 -13.46
N SER A 212 -6.83 6.86 -13.83
CA SER A 212 -8.06 7.65 -13.90
C SER A 212 -9.07 7.03 -14.86
N ARG A 213 -8.63 6.69 -16.08
CA ARG A 213 -9.47 6.03 -17.10
C ARG A 213 -9.93 4.63 -16.66
N TYR A 214 -9.03 3.84 -16.05
CA TYR A 214 -9.38 2.54 -15.45
C TYR A 214 -10.48 2.71 -14.39
N THR A 215 -10.30 3.68 -13.49
CA THR A 215 -11.26 3.95 -12.42
C THR A 215 -12.60 4.45 -12.97
N ALA A 216 -12.58 5.32 -13.97
CA ALA A 216 -13.80 5.78 -14.63
C ALA A 216 -14.59 4.62 -15.27
N LYS A 217 -13.90 3.61 -15.78
CA LYS A 217 -14.52 2.44 -16.39
C LYS A 217 -15.08 1.45 -15.36
N PHE A 218 -14.32 1.12 -14.33
CA PHE A 218 -14.63 0.01 -13.41
C PHE A 218 -15.13 0.43 -12.01
N ALA A 219 -14.94 1.70 -11.64
CA ALA A 219 -15.39 2.26 -10.37
C ALA A 219 -15.79 3.74 -10.54
N PRO A 220 -16.82 4.06 -11.36
CA PRO A 220 -17.15 5.42 -11.78
C PRO A 220 -17.46 6.36 -10.61
N ASP A 221 -17.97 5.86 -9.49
CA ASP A 221 -18.22 6.66 -8.30
C ASP A 221 -16.93 7.24 -7.70
N LYS A 222 -15.80 6.56 -7.85
CA LYS A 222 -14.48 6.99 -7.39
C LYS A 222 -13.77 7.91 -8.37
N ALA A 223 -14.25 8.03 -9.59
CA ALA A 223 -13.62 8.86 -10.62
C ALA A 223 -13.95 10.36 -10.49
N LYS A 224 -14.90 10.73 -9.65
CA LYS A 224 -15.44 12.11 -9.58
C LYS A 224 -14.70 13.03 -8.62
N ALA A 225 -13.80 12.52 -7.77
CA ALA A 225 -13.07 13.34 -6.81
C ALA A 225 -11.97 14.15 -7.52
N ALA A 226 -11.78 15.40 -7.09
CA ALA A 226 -10.68 16.25 -7.54
C ALA A 226 -10.16 17.10 -6.37
N ALA A 227 -8.85 17.35 -6.35
CA ALA A 227 -8.19 18.25 -5.41
C ALA A 227 -7.40 19.32 -6.17
N GLU A 228 -7.04 20.41 -5.50
CA GLU A 228 -6.19 21.42 -6.12
C GLU A 228 -4.71 20.99 -6.05
N LEU A 229 -3.94 21.37 -7.07
CA LEU A 229 -2.50 21.08 -7.15
C LEU A 229 -1.63 22.20 -6.55
N THR A 230 -2.23 23.28 -6.05
CA THR A 230 -1.53 24.47 -5.55
C THR A 230 -0.58 24.22 -4.38
N ALA A 231 -0.75 23.09 -3.68
CA ALA A 231 0.16 22.69 -2.61
C ALA A 231 1.52 22.16 -3.11
N PHE A 232 1.64 21.86 -4.41
CA PHE A 232 2.86 21.32 -5.00
C PHE A 232 3.63 22.42 -5.72
N ALA A 233 4.92 22.58 -5.37
CA ALA A 233 5.78 23.63 -5.93
C ALA A 233 5.99 23.49 -7.45
N ASP A 234 5.89 22.27 -7.96
CA ASP A 234 6.06 21.90 -9.37
C ASP A 234 4.75 21.75 -10.15
N SER A 235 3.64 22.21 -9.57
CA SER A 235 2.31 22.08 -10.19
C SER A 235 2.21 22.71 -11.59
N ALA A 236 3.00 23.76 -11.85
CA ALA A 236 3.08 24.41 -13.17
C ALA A 236 3.81 23.55 -14.23
N SER A 237 4.53 22.51 -13.82
CA SER A 237 5.24 21.58 -14.72
C SER A 237 4.37 20.42 -15.18
N VAL A 238 3.17 20.28 -14.63
CA VAL A 238 2.21 19.25 -15.05
C VAL A 238 1.71 19.57 -16.46
N SER A 239 1.79 18.60 -17.36
CA SER A 239 1.29 18.74 -18.73
C SER A 239 -0.22 19.04 -18.74
N ASP A 240 -0.67 19.95 -19.61
CA ASP A 240 -2.08 20.38 -19.69
C ASP A 240 -3.05 19.21 -19.82
N TRP A 241 -2.68 18.18 -20.57
CA TRP A 241 -3.49 16.97 -20.76
C TRP A 241 -3.63 16.13 -19.49
N ALA A 242 -2.71 16.23 -18.51
CA ALA A 242 -2.66 15.42 -17.31
C ALA A 242 -3.25 16.13 -16.08
N VAL A 243 -3.49 17.44 -16.14
CA VAL A 243 -3.92 18.24 -14.98
C VAL A 243 -5.13 17.67 -14.25
N ASN A 244 -6.16 17.27 -14.97
CA ASN A 244 -7.38 16.73 -14.36
C ASN A 244 -7.14 15.36 -13.71
N ASP A 245 -6.36 14.50 -14.35
CA ASP A 245 -6.00 13.19 -13.83
C ASP A 245 -5.10 13.32 -12.59
N MET A 246 -4.18 14.29 -12.58
CA MET A 246 -3.34 14.59 -11.40
C MET A 246 -4.19 15.11 -10.22
N LYS A 247 -5.14 16.02 -10.46
CA LYS A 247 -6.10 16.50 -9.44
C LYS A 247 -6.91 15.34 -8.85
N TRP A 248 -7.38 14.43 -9.71
CA TRP A 248 -8.05 13.21 -9.26
C TRP A 248 -7.15 12.32 -8.40
N ALA A 249 -5.92 12.06 -8.82
CA ALA A 249 -5.00 11.19 -8.10
C ALA A 249 -4.60 11.73 -6.73
N VAL A 250 -4.46 13.06 -6.60
CA VAL A 250 -4.23 13.72 -5.31
C VAL A 250 -5.46 13.56 -4.41
N ALA A 251 -6.67 13.76 -4.92
CA ALA A 251 -7.90 13.55 -4.17
C ALA A 251 -8.07 12.11 -3.68
N GLN A 252 -7.64 11.13 -4.48
CA GLN A 252 -7.65 9.71 -4.14
C GLN A 252 -6.45 9.28 -3.26
N LYS A 253 -5.52 10.20 -2.94
CA LYS A 253 -4.27 9.93 -2.20
C LYS A 253 -3.36 8.90 -2.90
N ILE A 254 -3.42 8.80 -4.21
CA ILE A 254 -2.54 7.98 -5.03
C ILE A 254 -1.19 8.66 -5.20
N ILE A 255 -1.21 10.01 -5.25
CA ILE A 255 -0.02 10.86 -5.30
C ILE A 255 -0.07 11.84 -4.12
N SER A 256 1.06 11.99 -3.44
CA SER A 256 1.23 12.86 -2.27
C SER A 256 2.43 13.81 -2.38
N GLY A 257 3.11 13.85 -3.51
CA GLY A 257 4.32 14.63 -3.74
C GLY A 257 5.56 13.77 -3.83
#